data_56e82d7a1adc2279824078a19af8b3ef
#
_entry.id   56e82d7a1adc2279824078a19af8b3ef
#
_cell.length_a   1.000
_cell.length_b   1.000
_cell.length_c   1.000
_cell.angle_alpha   90.00
_cell.angle_beta   90.00
_cell.angle_gamma   90.00
#
_symmetry.space_group_name_H-M   'P 1'
#
loop_
_entity.id
_entity.type
_entity.pdbx_description
1 polymer ?
#
loop_
_entity_poly.entity_id
_entity_poly.type
_entity_poly.pdbx_seq_one_letter_code
_entity_poly.pdbx_strand_id
1 'polypeptide(L)'
;MEQVRVSDKTPMLTCVLEGAAGSGKTALAATLAIGAQYPFMKLVSADNMVGMSEMGKCQALAKVFEDAYKSPLSLIVLDDIERLLDYVAIGPRFSNVVLQALLILLKRQPPEGRKLLVIGTTSLPHVFEDMGLTATFNVSLHCPLLTQRDAKVVLSQLGAFEPHELDPAVAMLDHETPIKRLFMLLEMARHGAGAGAESAGKVPLERWITCMEDLAG
;
A
#
# COMPACT_ATOMS: atom_id res chain seq x y z
N MET A 1 -0.14 14.07 8.34
CA MET A 1 -0.16 13.47 9.69
C MET A 1 -0.15 14.54 10.78
N GLU A 2 0.78 15.44 10.75
CA GLU A 2 0.87 16.55 11.72
C GLU A 2 -0.38 17.45 11.72
N GLN A 3 -0.95 17.71 10.55
CA GLN A 3 -2.17 18.49 10.40
C GLN A 3 -3.35 17.93 11.23
N VAL A 4 -3.53 16.60 11.26
CA VAL A 4 -4.60 15.98 12.07
C VAL A 4 -4.32 16.12 13.57
N ARG A 5 -3.05 16.05 13.98
CA ARG A 5 -2.66 16.19 15.39
C ARG A 5 -2.92 17.61 15.92
N VAL A 6 -2.65 18.61 15.11
CA VAL A 6 -2.62 20.03 15.54
C VAL A 6 -3.93 20.76 15.25
N SER A 7 -4.64 20.39 14.15
CA SER A 7 -5.85 21.12 13.74
C SER A 7 -7.08 20.74 14.57
N ASP A 8 -7.71 21.73 15.19
CA ASP A 8 -9.02 21.57 15.82
C ASP A 8 -10.18 21.76 14.83
N LYS A 9 -9.90 22.31 13.64
CA LYS A 9 -10.92 22.57 12.60
C LYS A 9 -11.15 21.36 11.67
N THR A 10 -10.19 20.45 11.58
CA THR A 10 -10.27 19.26 10.72
C THR A 10 -10.05 18.00 11.55
N PRO A 11 -11.08 17.52 12.28
CA PRO A 11 -10.95 16.36 13.16
C PRO A 11 -10.76 15.04 12.37
N MET A 12 -11.06 15.05 11.08
CA MET A 12 -10.88 13.91 10.19
C MET A 12 -10.13 14.32 8.93
N LEU A 13 -9.14 13.51 8.57
CA LEU A 13 -8.43 13.60 7.29
C LEU A 13 -8.44 12.22 6.62
N THR A 14 -8.79 12.22 5.34
CA THR A 14 -8.77 11.01 4.51
C THR A 14 -7.76 11.19 3.38
N CYS A 15 -6.85 10.24 3.23
CA CYS A 15 -5.82 10.23 2.19
C CYS A 15 -5.86 8.90 1.45
N VAL A 16 -5.79 8.91 0.13
CA VAL A 16 -5.63 7.70 -0.67
C VAL A 16 -4.27 7.67 -1.34
N LEU A 17 -3.61 6.51 -1.26
CA LEU A 17 -2.40 6.18 -2.01
C LEU A 17 -2.83 5.40 -3.25
N GLU A 18 -2.61 5.97 -4.43
CA GLU A 18 -2.98 5.37 -5.71
C GLU A 18 -1.75 5.07 -6.56
N GLY A 19 -1.83 4.08 -7.42
CA GLY A 19 -0.74 3.72 -8.32
C GLY A 19 -0.78 2.24 -8.71
N ALA A 20 0.09 1.84 -9.61
CA ALA A 20 0.13 0.48 -10.13
C ALA A 20 0.34 -0.58 -9.03
N ALA A 21 -0.10 -1.82 -9.30
CA ALA A 21 0.15 -2.94 -8.41
C ALA A 21 1.66 -3.13 -8.18
N GLY A 22 2.05 -3.37 -6.93
CA GLY A 22 3.46 -3.56 -6.57
C GLY A 22 4.29 -2.28 -6.43
N SER A 23 3.69 -1.07 -6.53
CA SER A 23 4.39 0.22 -6.32
C SER A 23 4.74 0.52 -4.85
N GLY A 24 4.33 -0.34 -3.90
CA GLY A 24 4.70 -0.20 -2.48
C GLY A 24 3.68 0.54 -1.61
N LYS A 25 2.46 0.83 -2.10
CA LYS A 25 1.41 1.55 -1.36
C LYS A 25 1.11 1.00 0.03
N THR A 26 0.86 -0.32 0.11
CA THR A 26 0.59 -1.01 1.39
C THR A 26 1.76 -0.88 2.36
N ALA A 27 2.99 -1.07 1.88
CA ALA A 27 4.20 -0.93 2.68
C ALA A 27 4.38 0.52 3.18
N LEU A 28 4.13 1.50 2.30
CA LEU A 28 4.16 2.91 2.65
C LEU A 28 3.10 3.25 3.70
N ALA A 29 1.85 2.80 3.51
CA ALA A 29 0.77 3.01 4.48
C ALA A 29 1.10 2.39 5.84
N ALA A 30 1.66 1.17 5.86
CA ALA A 30 2.08 0.49 7.08
C ALA A 30 3.23 1.23 7.78
N THR A 31 4.24 1.67 7.02
CA THR A 31 5.37 2.45 7.56
C THR A 31 4.92 3.77 8.17
N LEU A 32 4.02 4.47 7.48
CA LEU A 32 3.41 5.70 7.98
C LEU A 32 2.59 5.44 9.25
N ALA A 33 1.86 4.34 9.32
CA ALA A 33 1.08 3.96 10.49
C ALA A 33 1.98 3.71 11.70
N ILE A 34 3.03 2.90 11.53
CA ILE A 34 3.99 2.58 12.61
C ILE A 34 4.71 3.86 13.08
N GLY A 35 5.19 4.68 12.14
CA GLY A 35 5.90 5.93 12.45
C GLY A 35 5.02 6.99 13.11
N ALA A 36 3.71 6.92 12.92
CA ALA A 36 2.77 7.88 13.49
C ALA A 36 2.60 7.76 15.01
N GLN A 37 2.83 6.58 15.59
CA GLN A 37 2.65 6.31 17.02
C GLN A 37 1.27 6.76 17.54
N TYR A 38 0.20 6.49 16.77
CA TYR A 38 -1.16 6.81 17.20
C TYR A 38 -1.62 5.80 18.25
N PRO A 39 -2.37 6.23 19.30
CA PRO A 39 -2.86 5.35 20.35
C PRO A 39 -3.75 4.21 19.84
N PHE A 40 -4.49 4.46 18.75
CA PHE A 40 -5.29 3.44 18.06
C PHE A 40 -4.86 3.37 16.60
N MET A 41 -4.53 2.17 16.13
CA MET A 41 -4.24 1.90 14.73
C MET A 41 -4.90 0.59 14.30
N LYS A 42 -5.55 0.59 13.15
CA LYS A 42 -6.19 -0.60 12.59
C LYS A 42 -5.94 -0.68 11.10
N LEU A 43 -5.43 -1.83 10.66
CA LEU A 43 -5.37 -2.22 9.25
C LEU A 43 -6.61 -3.06 8.91
N VAL A 44 -7.29 -2.68 7.84
CA VAL A 44 -8.44 -3.37 7.26
C VAL A 44 -8.06 -3.78 5.85
N SER A 45 -8.06 -5.07 5.58
CA SER A 45 -7.82 -5.66 4.26
C SER A 45 -8.90 -6.68 3.92
N ALA A 46 -9.06 -6.98 2.64
CA ALA A 46 -10.00 -7.99 2.18
C ALA A 46 -9.70 -9.37 2.76
N ASP A 47 -8.43 -9.69 3.03
CA ASP A 47 -8.02 -10.98 3.59
C ASP A 47 -8.64 -11.25 4.95
N ASN A 48 -8.86 -10.21 5.76
CA ASN A 48 -9.51 -10.31 7.06
C ASN A 48 -11.05 -10.46 6.97
N MET A 49 -11.61 -10.38 5.77
CA MET A 49 -13.05 -10.40 5.50
C MET A 49 -13.48 -11.57 4.63
N VAL A 50 -12.56 -12.51 4.37
CA VAL A 50 -12.87 -13.72 3.58
C VAL A 50 -13.99 -14.51 4.23
N GLY A 51 -15.01 -14.87 3.43
CA GLY A 51 -16.17 -15.63 3.90
C GLY A 51 -17.26 -14.79 4.61
N MET A 52 -17.07 -13.50 4.78
CA MET A 52 -18.12 -12.61 5.30
C MET A 52 -19.14 -12.28 4.22
N SER A 53 -20.41 -12.21 4.60
CA SER A 53 -21.46 -11.62 3.77
C SER A 53 -21.24 -10.10 3.64
N GLU A 54 -21.89 -9.46 2.65
CA GLU A 54 -21.85 -7.98 2.51
C GLU A 54 -22.24 -7.26 3.80
N MET A 55 -23.30 -7.73 4.45
CA MET A 55 -23.74 -7.18 5.74
C MET A 55 -22.69 -7.39 6.83
N GLY A 56 -22.05 -8.56 6.87
CA GLY A 56 -20.95 -8.85 7.80
C GLY A 56 -19.76 -7.90 7.58
N LYS A 57 -19.39 -7.61 6.32
CA LYS A 57 -18.36 -6.64 5.99
C LYS A 57 -18.73 -5.23 6.45
N CYS A 58 -19.96 -4.79 6.21
CA CYS A 58 -20.46 -3.49 6.67
C CYS A 58 -20.39 -3.36 8.20
N GLN A 59 -20.80 -4.39 8.93
CA GLN A 59 -20.72 -4.40 10.39
C GLN A 59 -19.26 -4.37 10.89
N ALA A 60 -18.38 -5.14 10.26
CA ALA A 60 -16.96 -5.15 10.60
C ALA A 60 -16.32 -3.77 10.36
N LEU A 61 -16.60 -3.14 9.22
CA LEU A 61 -16.14 -1.78 8.90
C LEU A 61 -16.68 -0.77 9.94
N ALA A 62 -17.98 -0.76 10.19
CA ALA A 62 -18.60 0.13 11.16
C ALA A 62 -17.97 0.00 12.55
N LYS A 63 -17.74 -1.25 13.01
CA LYS A 63 -17.08 -1.52 14.28
C LYS A 63 -15.67 -0.95 14.36
N VAL A 64 -14.88 -1.03 13.28
CA VAL A 64 -13.52 -0.45 13.24
C VAL A 64 -13.56 1.06 13.44
N PHE A 65 -14.49 1.77 12.78
CA PHE A 65 -14.65 3.21 12.95
C PHE A 65 -15.17 3.56 14.36
N GLU A 66 -16.12 2.79 14.90
CA GLU A 66 -16.61 2.97 16.28
C GLU A 66 -15.48 2.78 17.31
N ASP A 67 -14.64 1.77 17.13
CA ASP A 67 -13.50 1.55 18.02
C ASP A 67 -12.46 2.68 17.89
N ALA A 68 -12.24 3.20 16.68
CA ALA A 68 -11.37 4.34 16.44
C ALA A 68 -11.87 5.60 17.18
N TYR A 69 -13.19 5.81 17.25
CA TYR A 69 -13.78 6.97 17.93
C TYR A 69 -13.66 6.94 19.47
N LYS A 70 -13.27 5.81 20.04
CA LYS A 70 -13.01 5.69 21.49
C LYS A 70 -11.65 6.28 21.88
N SER A 71 -10.71 6.33 20.95
CA SER A 71 -9.38 6.88 21.18
C SER A 71 -9.33 8.37 20.84
N PRO A 72 -8.51 9.18 21.53
CA PRO A 72 -8.35 10.61 21.22
C PRO A 72 -7.75 10.87 19.85
N LEU A 73 -6.90 9.95 19.36
CA LEU A 73 -6.23 10.05 18.07
C LEU A 73 -6.10 8.67 17.47
N SER A 74 -6.66 8.48 16.27
CA SER A 74 -6.79 7.17 15.63
C SER A 74 -6.33 7.20 14.18
N LEU A 75 -5.83 6.06 13.71
CA LEU A 75 -5.48 5.82 12.33
C LEU A 75 -6.11 4.51 11.85
N ILE A 76 -6.80 4.59 10.71
CA ILE A 76 -7.32 3.43 10.00
C ILE A 76 -6.61 3.34 8.65
N VAL A 77 -6.09 2.18 8.30
CA VAL A 77 -5.59 1.87 6.96
C VAL A 77 -6.59 0.95 6.29
N LEU A 78 -7.13 1.36 5.14
CA LEU A 78 -8.01 0.57 4.28
C LEU A 78 -7.18 0.11 3.09
N ASP A 79 -6.74 -1.14 3.11
CA ASP A 79 -5.82 -1.66 2.09
C ASP A 79 -6.56 -2.35 0.96
N ASP A 80 -6.15 -2.05 -0.28
CA ASP A 80 -6.75 -2.56 -1.53
C ASP A 80 -8.29 -2.40 -1.51
N ILE A 81 -8.78 -1.15 -1.47
CA ILE A 81 -10.22 -0.84 -1.29
C ILE A 81 -11.07 -1.51 -2.35
N GLU A 82 -10.61 -1.64 -3.59
CA GLU A 82 -11.31 -2.38 -4.65
C GLU A 82 -11.58 -3.83 -4.27
N ARG A 83 -10.69 -4.49 -3.52
CA ARG A 83 -10.92 -5.85 -3.01
C ARG A 83 -11.89 -5.90 -1.84
N LEU A 84 -11.89 -4.88 -0.98
CA LEU A 84 -12.90 -4.76 0.08
C LEU A 84 -14.30 -4.66 -0.50
N LEU A 85 -14.43 -4.04 -1.68
CA LEU A 85 -15.68 -3.87 -2.42
C LEU A 85 -16.04 -5.07 -3.33
N ASP A 86 -15.27 -6.16 -3.29
CA ASP A 86 -15.44 -7.32 -4.16
C ASP A 86 -15.43 -6.95 -5.65
N TYR A 87 -14.61 -5.99 -6.05
CA TYR A 87 -14.53 -5.58 -7.44
C TYR A 87 -14.00 -6.69 -8.33
N VAL A 88 -14.70 -6.92 -9.45
CA VAL A 88 -14.35 -7.90 -10.47
C VAL A 88 -14.26 -7.19 -11.82
N ALA A 89 -13.11 -7.32 -12.50
CA ALA A 89 -12.85 -6.64 -13.78
C ALA A 89 -13.64 -7.25 -14.96
N ILE A 90 -13.91 -8.56 -14.92
CA ILE A 90 -14.69 -9.25 -15.97
C ILE A 90 -16.17 -9.05 -15.70
N GLY A 91 -16.84 -8.25 -16.54
CA GLY A 91 -18.21 -7.80 -16.30
C GLY A 91 -18.24 -6.90 -15.06
N PRO A 92 -17.74 -5.66 -15.13
CA PRO A 92 -17.45 -4.82 -13.99
C PRO A 92 -18.59 -4.82 -12.97
N ARG A 93 -18.34 -5.32 -11.79
CA ARG A 93 -19.29 -5.38 -10.68
C ARG A 93 -18.56 -5.25 -9.36
N PHE A 94 -19.26 -4.74 -8.37
CA PHE A 94 -18.78 -4.57 -7.00
C PHE A 94 -19.96 -4.61 -6.04
N SER A 95 -19.68 -4.76 -4.75
CA SER A 95 -20.71 -4.69 -3.71
C SER A 95 -21.14 -3.24 -3.47
N ASN A 96 -22.32 -2.88 -4.00
CA ASN A 96 -22.88 -1.55 -3.77
C ASN A 96 -23.22 -1.32 -2.28
N VAL A 97 -23.58 -2.37 -1.56
CA VAL A 97 -23.91 -2.29 -0.12
C VAL A 97 -22.67 -1.87 0.67
N VAL A 98 -21.54 -2.54 0.42
CA VAL A 98 -20.28 -2.22 1.12
C VAL A 98 -19.77 -0.84 0.69
N LEU A 99 -19.90 -0.49 -0.62
CA LEU A 99 -19.52 0.84 -1.11
C LEU A 99 -20.29 1.96 -0.39
N GLN A 100 -21.61 1.85 -0.30
CA GLN A 100 -22.44 2.86 0.39
C GLN A 100 -22.08 2.98 1.87
N ALA A 101 -21.85 1.85 2.55
CA ALA A 101 -21.39 1.86 3.93
C ALA A 101 -20.04 2.58 4.08
N LEU A 102 -19.09 2.30 3.19
CA LEU A 102 -17.77 2.94 3.21
C LEU A 102 -17.84 4.44 2.94
N LEU A 103 -18.64 4.87 1.94
CA LEU A 103 -18.87 6.29 1.63
C LEU A 103 -19.44 7.06 2.83
N ILE A 104 -20.36 6.45 3.57
CA ILE A 104 -20.93 7.05 4.80
C ILE A 104 -19.87 7.16 5.88
N LEU A 105 -19.10 6.09 6.12
CA LEU A 105 -18.08 6.05 7.16
C LEU A 105 -16.95 7.06 6.90
N LEU A 106 -16.51 7.22 5.64
CA LEU A 106 -15.48 8.16 5.23
C LEU A 106 -15.91 9.63 5.32
N LYS A 107 -17.22 9.91 5.36
CA LYS A 107 -17.76 11.27 5.51
C LYS A 107 -18.18 11.59 6.95
N ARG A 108 -18.33 10.57 7.79
CA ARG A 108 -18.80 10.73 9.16
C ARG A 108 -17.70 11.34 10.03
N GLN A 109 -17.95 12.52 10.55
CA GLN A 109 -17.01 13.17 11.47
C GLN A 109 -16.90 12.41 12.80
N PRO A 110 -15.69 12.29 13.37
CA PRO A 110 -15.51 11.74 14.70
C PRO A 110 -16.18 12.63 15.76
N PRO A 111 -16.52 12.09 16.94
CA PRO A 111 -17.04 12.88 18.06
C PRO A 111 -16.09 13.99 18.46
N GLU A 112 -16.63 15.02 19.15
CA GLU A 112 -15.84 16.15 19.65
C GLU A 112 -14.65 15.69 20.51
N GLY A 113 -13.49 16.30 20.30
CA GLY A 113 -12.24 15.94 20.96
C GLY A 113 -11.58 14.67 20.43
N ARG A 114 -12.13 14.03 19.38
CA ARG A 114 -11.54 12.86 18.71
C ARG A 114 -11.00 13.24 17.34
N LYS A 115 -9.87 12.64 16.97
CA LYS A 115 -9.21 12.89 15.68
C LYS A 115 -8.95 11.57 14.96
N LEU A 116 -9.23 11.54 13.67
CA LEU A 116 -9.12 10.33 12.84
C LEU A 116 -8.36 10.63 11.54
N LEU A 117 -7.33 9.84 11.26
CA LEU A 117 -6.70 9.74 9.95
C LEU A 117 -7.12 8.43 9.29
N VAL A 118 -7.60 8.50 8.06
CA VAL A 118 -7.86 7.32 7.23
C VAL A 118 -6.90 7.34 6.05
N ILE A 119 -6.15 6.25 5.86
CA ILE A 119 -5.29 6.05 4.69
C ILE A 119 -5.88 4.91 3.88
N GLY A 120 -6.33 5.20 2.66
CA GLY A 120 -6.75 4.19 1.70
C GLY A 120 -5.63 3.81 0.75
N THR A 121 -5.64 2.60 0.20
CA THR A 121 -4.80 2.23 -0.96
C THR A 121 -5.67 1.71 -2.09
N THR A 122 -5.30 2.02 -3.32
CA THR A 122 -5.93 1.47 -4.54
C THR A 122 -4.91 1.25 -5.64
N SER A 123 -5.09 0.16 -6.37
CA SER A 123 -4.32 -0.15 -7.59
C SER A 123 -5.11 0.15 -8.87
N LEU A 124 -6.36 0.59 -8.75
CA LEU A 124 -7.30 0.85 -9.83
C LEU A 124 -7.89 2.27 -9.74
N PRO A 125 -7.09 3.34 -9.97
CA PRO A 125 -7.56 4.72 -9.79
C PRO A 125 -8.81 5.05 -10.60
N HIS A 126 -8.91 4.56 -11.85
CA HIS A 126 -10.06 4.78 -12.73
C HIS A 126 -11.37 4.17 -12.16
N VAL A 127 -11.28 2.95 -11.60
CA VAL A 127 -12.44 2.31 -10.95
C VAL A 127 -12.86 3.08 -9.71
N PHE A 128 -11.88 3.61 -8.99
CA PHE A 128 -12.10 4.40 -7.79
C PHE A 128 -12.85 5.70 -8.10
N GLU A 129 -12.55 6.34 -9.23
CA GLU A 129 -13.23 7.51 -9.74
C GLU A 129 -14.67 7.18 -10.15
N ASP A 130 -14.87 6.11 -10.93
CA ASP A 130 -16.19 5.63 -11.38
C ASP A 130 -17.13 5.29 -10.20
N MET A 131 -16.57 4.82 -9.08
CA MET A 131 -17.32 4.55 -7.85
C MET A 131 -17.60 5.81 -7.00
N GLY A 132 -17.10 6.98 -7.39
CA GLY A 132 -17.24 8.23 -6.64
C GLY A 132 -16.43 8.28 -5.34
N LEU A 133 -15.47 7.38 -5.17
CA LEU A 133 -14.62 7.31 -3.98
C LEU A 133 -13.56 8.41 -3.97
N THR A 134 -13.03 8.79 -5.11
CA THR A 134 -12.01 9.85 -5.23
C THR A 134 -12.46 11.14 -4.57
N ALA A 135 -13.71 11.56 -4.80
CA ALA A 135 -14.29 12.76 -4.21
C ALA A 135 -14.52 12.67 -2.68
N THR A 136 -14.38 11.48 -2.10
CA THR A 136 -14.57 11.24 -0.66
C THR A 136 -13.26 11.39 0.11
N PHE A 137 -12.12 11.23 -0.56
CA PHE A 137 -10.82 11.46 0.04
C PHE A 137 -10.39 12.92 -0.10
N ASN A 138 -9.85 13.49 0.98
CA ASN A 138 -9.38 14.89 1.00
C ASN A 138 -8.08 15.04 0.18
N VAL A 139 -7.26 14.01 0.14
CA VAL A 139 -5.94 14.02 -0.50
C VAL A 139 -5.76 12.73 -1.28
N SER A 140 -5.33 12.83 -2.54
CA SER A 140 -4.81 11.70 -3.33
C SER A 140 -3.31 11.87 -3.54
N LEU A 141 -2.55 10.80 -3.30
CA LEU A 141 -1.10 10.75 -3.48
C LEU A 141 -0.76 9.62 -4.45
N HIS A 142 -0.16 9.97 -5.56
CA HIS A 142 0.30 9.00 -6.54
C HIS A 142 1.61 8.35 -6.11
N CYS A 143 1.65 7.02 -6.11
CA CYS A 143 2.84 6.19 -5.85
C CYS A 143 3.31 5.61 -7.20
N PRO A 144 4.29 6.25 -7.86
CA PRO A 144 4.78 5.78 -9.16
C PRO A 144 5.55 4.47 -9.03
N LEU A 145 5.75 3.81 -10.15
CA LEU A 145 6.74 2.76 -10.28
C LEU A 145 8.15 3.36 -10.20
N LEU A 146 9.13 2.55 -9.84
CA LEU A 146 10.53 3.01 -9.78
C LEU A 146 11.08 3.24 -11.18
N THR A 147 11.64 4.41 -11.41
CA THR A 147 12.53 4.63 -12.56
C THR A 147 13.86 3.90 -12.33
N GLN A 148 14.64 3.70 -13.40
CA GLN A 148 15.99 3.13 -13.26
C GLN A 148 16.87 3.95 -12.29
N ARG A 149 16.69 5.27 -12.24
CA ARG A 149 17.37 6.15 -11.28
C ARG A 149 16.97 5.84 -9.83
N ASP A 150 15.67 5.64 -9.58
CA ASP A 150 15.16 5.31 -8.25
C ASP A 150 15.61 3.91 -7.83
N ALA A 151 15.55 2.94 -8.74
CA ALA A 151 16.03 1.58 -8.52
C ALA A 151 17.54 1.57 -8.16
N LYS A 152 18.36 2.40 -8.83
CA LYS A 152 19.78 2.58 -8.50
C LYS A 152 19.97 3.05 -7.06
N VAL A 153 19.18 4.04 -6.62
CA VAL A 153 19.24 4.54 -5.24
C VAL A 153 18.89 3.44 -4.24
N VAL A 154 17.82 2.71 -4.50
CA VAL A 154 17.37 1.60 -3.62
C VAL A 154 18.44 0.51 -3.54
N LEU A 155 18.95 0.03 -4.66
CA LEU A 155 19.97 -1.03 -4.71
C LEU A 155 21.29 -0.59 -4.07
N SER A 156 21.66 0.68 -4.23
CA SER A 156 22.84 1.27 -3.59
C SER A 156 22.69 1.34 -2.08
N GLN A 157 21.54 1.78 -1.58
CA GLN A 157 21.26 1.83 -0.12
C GLN A 157 21.24 0.45 0.53
N LEU A 158 20.79 -0.57 -0.21
CA LEU A 158 20.79 -1.96 0.25
C LEU A 158 22.18 -2.62 0.16
N GLY A 159 23.17 -1.95 -0.42
CA GLY A 159 24.50 -2.52 -0.64
C GLY A 159 24.45 -3.80 -1.50
N ALA A 160 23.49 -3.86 -2.44
CA ALA A 160 23.14 -5.09 -3.14
C ALA A 160 24.23 -5.57 -4.11
N PHE A 161 25.02 -4.66 -4.66
CA PHE A 161 26.04 -4.94 -5.68
C PHE A 161 27.38 -4.31 -5.33
N GLU A 162 28.45 -4.77 -6.00
CA GLU A 162 29.70 -4.02 -6.04
C GLU A 162 29.52 -2.70 -6.81
N PRO A 163 30.27 -1.63 -6.48
CA PRO A 163 30.08 -0.32 -7.12
C PRO A 163 30.16 -0.35 -8.65
N HIS A 164 30.98 -1.24 -9.22
CA HIS A 164 31.14 -1.37 -10.67
C HIS A 164 30.07 -2.22 -11.36
N GLU A 165 29.31 -3.03 -10.60
CA GLU A 165 28.22 -3.89 -11.10
C GLU A 165 26.86 -3.19 -11.02
N LEU A 166 26.72 -2.15 -10.21
CA LEU A 166 25.44 -1.48 -9.94
C LEU A 166 24.81 -0.90 -11.23
N ASP A 167 25.59 -0.18 -12.03
CA ASP A 167 25.08 0.43 -13.26
C ASP A 167 24.67 -0.60 -14.32
N PRO A 168 25.46 -1.65 -14.59
CA PRO A 168 25.01 -2.76 -15.43
C PRO A 168 23.75 -3.44 -14.93
N ALA A 169 23.62 -3.70 -13.61
CA ALA A 169 22.45 -4.33 -13.04
C ALA A 169 21.18 -3.50 -13.21
N VAL A 170 21.28 -2.17 -13.02
CA VAL A 170 20.18 -1.23 -13.20
C VAL A 170 19.77 -1.08 -14.66
N ALA A 171 20.73 -1.09 -15.59
CA ALA A 171 20.46 -0.96 -17.02
C ALA A 171 19.59 -2.10 -17.59
N MET A 172 19.55 -3.23 -16.91
CA MET A 172 18.71 -4.40 -17.28
C MET A 172 17.26 -4.27 -16.81
N LEU A 173 16.95 -3.37 -15.88
CA LEU A 173 15.59 -3.16 -15.40
C LEU A 173 14.76 -2.42 -16.44
N ASP A 174 13.47 -2.70 -16.44
CA ASP A 174 12.50 -1.93 -17.21
C ASP A 174 12.53 -0.44 -16.82
N HIS A 175 12.08 0.43 -17.72
CA HIS A 175 12.01 1.87 -17.46
C HIS A 175 11.15 2.20 -16.23
N GLU A 176 10.14 1.39 -15.99
CA GLU A 176 9.25 1.48 -14.84
C GLU A 176 9.16 0.10 -14.17
N THR A 177 9.76 -0.04 -13.00
CA THR A 177 9.84 -1.31 -12.27
C THR A 177 9.04 -1.24 -10.96
N PRO A 178 8.09 -2.17 -10.72
CA PRO A 178 7.44 -2.29 -9.42
C PRO A 178 8.47 -2.59 -8.31
N ILE A 179 8.45 -1.85 -7.21
CA ILE A 179 9.39 -2.08 -6.09
C ILE A 179 9.29 -3.52 -5.55
N LYS A 180 8.09 -4.10 -5.57
CA LYS A 180 7.87 -5.52 -5.19
C LYS A 180 8.66 -6.47 -6.09
N ARG A 181 8.68 -6.21 -7.41
CA ARG A 181 9.45 -7.01 -8.38
C ARG A 181 10.95 -6.86 -8.14
N LEU A 182 11.40 -5.63 -7.86
CA LEU A 182 12.82 -5.36 -7.55
C LEU A 182 13.30 -6.16 -6.33
N PHE A 183 12.54 -6.15 -5.23
CA PHE A 183 12.89 -6.93 -4.04
C PHE A 183 12.83 -8.43 -4.29
N MET A 184 11.83 -8.92 -5.02
CA MET A 184 11.73 -10.34 -5.36
C MET A 184 12.94 -10.81 -6.18
N LEU A 185 13.34 -10.05 -7.20
CA LEU A 185 14.56 -10.32 -7.99
C LEU A 185 15.80 -10.36 -7.10
N LEU A 186 15.92 -9.38 -6.19
CA LEU A 186 17.05 -9.30 -5.29
C LEU A 186 17.14 -10.52 -4.35
N GLU A 187 16.01 -10.96 -3.82
CA GLU A 187 15.93 -12.15 -2.97
C GLU A 187 16.25 -13.43 -3.76
N MET A 188 15.70 -13.60 -4.95
CA MET A 188 16.00 -14.75 -5.82
C MET A 188 17.50 -14.81 -6.12
N ALA A 189 18.11 -13.68 -6.47
CA ALA A 189 19.53 -13.60 -6.76
C ALA A 189 20.41 -13.88 -5.52
N ARG A 190 19.95 -13.59 -4.31
CA ARG A 190 20.62 -13.90 -3.05
C ARG A 190 20.50 -15.39 -2.68
N HIS A 191 19.32 -15.97 -2.74
CA HIS A 191 19.03 -17.31 -2.23
C HIS A 191 19.53 -18.47 -3.12
N GLY A 192 19.75 -18.25 -4.39
CA GLY A 192 20.29 -19.28 -5.26
C GLY A 192 21.79 -19.59 -5.07
N ALA A 193 22.52 -18.88 -4.19
CA ALA A 193 23.92 -19.16 -3.84
C ALA A 193 23.99 -20.21 -2.73
N GLY A 194 23.80 -21.50 -3.05
CA GLY A 194 23.96 -22.71 -2.22
C GLY A 194 23.93 -22.56 -0.69
N ALA A 195 23.36 -23.53 0.00
CA ALA A 195 23.24 -23.59 1.46
C ALA A 195 24.60 -23.43 2.18
N GLY A 196 25.04 -22.20 2.39
CA GLY A 196 26.31 -21.86 3.04
C GLY A 196 26.53 -20.37 3.26
N ALA A 197 25.73 -19.52 2.68
CA ALA A 197 25.84 -18.07 2.84
C ALA A 197 24.58 -17.50 3.53
N GLU A 198 24.45 -17.69 4.84
CA GLU A 198 23.84 -16.70 5.71
C GLU A 198 24.71 -15.45 5.61
N SER A 199 24.58 -14.69 4.55
CA SER A 199 25.21 -13.38 4.48
C SER A 199 24.28 -12.44 3.75
N ALA A 200 24.05 -11.30 4.38
CA ALA A 200 23.68 -10.04 3.74
C ALA A 200 24.77 -9.65 2.69
N GLY A 201 25.13 -10.59 1.82
CA GLY A 201 26.18 -10.48 0.82
C GLY A 201 25.67 -9.78 -0.43
N LYS A 202 26.61 -9.19 -1.15
CA LYS A 202 26.38 -8.60 -2.44
C LYS A 202 25.98 -9.70 -3.44
N VAL A 203 25.14 -9.35 -4.40
CA VAL A 203 24.65 -10.23 -5.47
C VAL A 203 25.63 -10.17 -6.64
N PRO A 204 26.17 -11.29 -7.14
CA PRO A 204 26.96 -11.33 -8.37
C PRO A 204 26.08 -10.94 -9.57
N LEU A 205 26.63 -10.12 -10.46
CA LEU A 205 25.90 -9.66 -11.65
C LEU A 205 25.40 -10.83 -12.55
N GLU A 206 26.18 -11.88 -12.69
CA GLU A 206 25.79 -13.07 -13.47
C GLU A 206 24.50 -13.70 -12.97
N ARG A 207 24.32 -13.78 -11.65
CA ARG A 207 23.08 -14.32 -11.06
C ARG A 207 21.89 -13.40 -11.27
N TRP A 208 22.13 -12.08 -11.15
CA TRP A 208 21.10 -11.10 -11.44
C TRP A 208 20.58 -11.26 -12.87
N ILE A 209 21.49 -11.44 -13.84
CA ILE A 209 21.15 -11.71 -15.25
C ILE A 209 20.28 -12.96 -15.37
N THR A 210 20.70 -14.08 -14.79
CA THR A 210 19.95 -15.33 -14.82
C THR A 210 18.52 -15.16 -14.24
N CYS A 211 18.40 -14.51 -13.08
CA CYS A 211 17.08 -14.27 -12.48
C CYS A 211 16.19 -13.36 -13.34
N MET A 212 16.77 -12.39 -14.03
CA MET A 212 16.03 -11.52 -14.96
C MET A 212 15.52 -12.29 -16.17
N GLU A 213 16.34 -13.20 -16.73
CA GLU A 213 15.95 -14.06 -17.85
C GLU A 213 14.85 -15.05 -17.46
N ASP A 214 14.95 -15.67 -16.28
CA ASP A 214 13.94 -16.60 -15.74
C ASP A 214 12.57 -15.95 -15.53
N LEU A 215 12.52 -14.65 -15.27
CA LEU A 215 11.26 -13.91 -15.08
C LEU A 215 10.74 -13.23 -16.35
N ALA A 216 11.50 -13.24 -17.43
CA ALA A 216 11.09 -12.70 -18.74
C ALA A 216 10.41 -13.73 -19.63
N GLY A 217 10.57 -15.05 -19.35
CA GLY A 217 9.94 -16.19 -20.04
C GLY A 217 8.61 -16.57 -19.45
#